data_2491931ac10ab571798372101d0ebb15
#
_entry.id   2491931ac10ab571798372101d0ebb15
#
_cell.length_a   1.000
_cell.length_b   1.000
_cell.length_c   1.000
_cell.angle_alpha   90.00
_cell.angle_beta   90.00
_cell.angle_gamma   90.00
#
_symmetry.space_group_name_H-M   'P 1'
#
loop_
_entity.id
_entity.type
_entity.pdbx_description
1 polymer ?
#
loop_
_entity_poly.entity_id
_entity_poly.type
_entity_poly.pdbx_seq_one_letter_code
_entity_poly.pdbx_strand_id
1 'polypeptide(L)'
;MLKPALRRGWRDRETVRFGVAPAHAMVVGPVDMATGSFLSLIDGTRTMQQLVEEAALLDLPPEHVRGVVDRLGAAGLLESPTAGGPAAEAVRTDQAAFEQLRPDLASLSVRHPEPAGALGRMGARRAVRARVKGAGRVGAAVAALLSASGIGRVEVFDGGTVQPWDALPGGLPAERIGERRRTAAERLVQQTSPWSRAPRPRVPVSESGEPGLSLVVLTPRDGLGAYAPDPVLSEPLLTAGIPHLYAGVIEGTGVVGPLVLPGGSACARCDELRRTDAEPAWPRLLAQWRSGRAAPAVPACDAALATTVAGIAAVQAVAFLDGELPPCTGARMEFPAPCASVRTVRIEPHPECGCGAAASLGAAGASDPPSEHATMTE
;
A
#
# COMPACT_ATOMS: atom_id res chain seq x y z
N MET A 1 -9.20 -24.24 1.63
CA MET A 1 -7.93 -24.77 2.18
C MET A 1 -7.42 -23.89 3.31
N LEU A 2 -6.63 -24.46 4.25
CA LEU A 2 -5.89 -23.65 5.21
C LEU A 2 -4.90 -22.73 4.48
N LYS A 3 -4.75 -21.48 4.97
CA LYS A 3 -3.82 -20.52 4.37
C LYS A 3 -2.39 -21.03 4.44
N PRO A 4 -1.74 -21.33 3.30
CA PRO A 4 -0.41 -21.96 3.29
C PRO A 4 0.70 -20.99 3.77
N ALA A 5 0.43 -19.70 3.79
CA ALA A 5 1.37 -18.66 4.25
C ALA A 5 1.55 -18.65 5.77
N LEU A 6 0.61 -19.24 6.53
CA LEU A 6 0.68 -19.30 7.99
C LEU A 6 1.27 -20.64 8.45
N ARG A 7 2.39 -20.60 9.14
CA ARG A 7 2.96 -21.80 9.77
C ARG A 7 2.02 -22.28 10.87
N ARG A 8 1.84 -23.61 10.94
CA ARG A 8 1.04 -24.28 11.97
C ARG A 8 1.95 -24.99 12.97
N GLY A 9 1.62 -24.91 14.25
CA GLY A 9 2.32 -25.63 15.32
C GLY A 9 1.41 -25.86 16.51
N TRP A 10 1.64 -26.96 17.24
CA TRP A 10 0.98 -27.22 18.50
C TRP A 10 1.56 -26.32 19.58
N ARG A 11 0.69 -25.61 20.30
CA ARG A 11 1.06 -24.84 21.48
C ARG A 11 1.12 -25.74 22.73
N ASP A 12 0.16 -26.66 22.81
CA ASP A 12 0.00 -27.70 23.82
C ASP A 12 -0.79 -28.87 23.20
N ARG A 13 -1.31 -29.79 24.04
CA ARG A 13 -2.02 -31.00 23.58
C ARG A 13 -3.37 -30.73 22.95
N GLU A 14 -3.95 -29.56 23.19
CA GLU A 14 -5.34 -29.23 22.81
C GLU A 14 -5.44 -27.92 22.05
N THR A 15 -4.30 -27.24 21.78
CA THR A 15 -4.31 -25.96 21.06
C THR A 15 -3.32 -25.93 19.92
N VAL A 16 -3.76 -25.45 18.78
CA VAL A 16 -2.95 -25.24 17.58
C VAL A 16 -2.80 -23.76 17.34
N ARG A 17 -1.57 -23.31 17.12
CA ARG A 17 -1.27 -21.94 16.71
C ARG A 17 -0.99 -21.88 15.22
N PHE A 18 -1.60 -20.90 14.57
CA PHE A 18 -1.34 -20.50 13.19
C PHE A 18 -0.62 -19.15 13.21
N GLY A 19 0.50 -19.04 12.47
CA GLY A 19 1.32 -17.83 12.40
C GLY A 19 2.35 -17.72 13.54
N VAL A 20 3.54 -17.24 13.16
CA VAL A 20 4.66 -17.02 14.08
C VAL A 20 4.66 -15.60 14.62
N ALA A 21 4.50 -14.61 13.69
CA ALA A 21 4.48 -13.19 14.04
C ALA A 21 3.20 -12.82 14.83
N PRO A 22 3.32 -12.14 15.99
CA PRO A 22 2.16 -11.81 16.84
C PRO A 22 1.06 -11.04 16.10
N ALA A 23 1.42 -10.19 15.12
CA ALA A 23 0.47 -9.39 14.34
C ALA A 23 -0.55 -10.22 13.55
N HIS A 24 -0.24 -11.49 13.24
CA HIS A 24 -1.08 -12.38 12.43
C HIS A 24 -1.27 -13.75 13.08
N ALA A 25 -0.80 -13.93 14.32
CA ALA A 25 -0.90 -15.22 15.00
C ALA A 25 -2.29 -15.44 15.57
N MET A 26 -2.82 -16.62 15.34
CA MET A 26 -4.11 -17.07 15.87
C MET A 26 -3.96 -18.40 16.59
N VAL A 27 -4.74 -18.60 17.66
CA VAL A 27 -4.78 -19.84 18.44
C VAL A 27 -6.18 -20.42 18.32
N VAL A 28 -6.25 -21.70 17.97
CA VAL A 28 -7.50 -22.45 17.79
C VAL A 28 -7.47 -23.63 18.77
N GLY A 29 -8.51 -23.75 19.56
CA GLY A 29 -8.72 -24.83 20.54
C GLY A 29 -10.18 -24.88 21.00
N PRO A 30 -10.61 -25.97 21.65
CA PRO A 30 -9.86 -27.22 21.81
C PRO A 30 -9.74 -27.99 20.48
N VAL A 31 -8.59 -28.64 20.26
CA VAL A 31 -8.28 -29.48 19.10
C VAL A 31 -7.63 -30.77 19.61
N ASP A 32 -8.34 -31.88 19.55
CA ASP A 32 -7.80 -33.19 19.87
C ASP A 32 -6.94 -33.76 18.72
N MET A 33 -6.36 -34.93 18.93
CA MET A 33 -5.49 -35.60 17.94
C MET A 33 -6.22 -35.91 16.62
N ALA A 34 -7.49 -36.33 16.68
CA ALA A 34 -8.31 -36.60 15.52
C ALA A 34 -8.60 -35.35 14.71
N THR A 35 -9.06 -34.30 15.40
CA THR A 35 -9.27 -32.98 14.79
C THR A 35 -7.96 -32.40 14.24
N GLY A 36 -6.82 -32.59 14.94
CA GLY A 36 -5.49 -32.19 14.45
C GLY A 36 -5.09 -32.89 13.16
N SER A 37 -5.41 -34.18 13.02
CA SER A 37 -5.21 -34.95 11.79
C SER A 37 -6.13 -34.44 10.67
N PHE A 38 -7.39 -34.17 10.99
CA PHE A 38 -8.37 -33.61 10.07
C PHE A 38 -7.91 -32.24 9.50
N LEU A 39 -7.27 -31.38 10.28
CA LEU A 39 -6.72 -30.11 9.78
C LEU A 39 -5.77 -30.31 8.58
N SER A 40 -5.12 -31.46 8.46
CA SER A 40 -4.19 -31.75 7.36
C SER A 40 -4.94 -32.10 6.06
N LEU A 41 -6.21 -32.49 6.15
CA LEU A 41 -7.07 -32.78 4.99
C LEU A 41 -7.59 -31.50 4.33
N ILE A 42 -7.55 -30.35 5.03
CA ILE A 42 -8.05 -29.06 4.52
C ILE A 42 -6.98 -28.40 3.61
N ASP A 43 -6.51 -29.11 2.61
CA ASP A 43 -5.46 -28.69 1.66
C ASP A 43 -6.01 -28.01 0.38
N GLY A 44 -7.33 -28.00 0.21
CA GLY A 44 -8.01 -27.40 -0.94
C GLY A 44 -8.29 -28.36 -2.09
N THR A 45 -7.90 -29.63 -1.97
CA THR A 45 -8.18 -30.67 -2.97
C THR A 45 -9.54 -31.33 -2.78
N ARG A 46 -10.17 -31.13 -1.61
CA ARG A 46 -11.39 -31.81 -1.17
C ARG A 46 -12.56 -30.85 -1.08
N THR A 47 -13.72 -31.34 -1.49
CA THR A 47 -15.00 -30.67 -1.21
C THR A 47 -15.39 -30.87 0.26
N MET A 48 -16.37 -30.11 0.76
CA MET A 48 -16.90 -30.30 2.12
C MET A 48 -17.45 -31.73 2.33
N GLN A 49 -18.11 -32.31 1.31
CA GLN A 49 -18.62 -33.65 1.41
C GLN A 49 -17.50 -34.68 1.57
N GLN A 50 -16.43 -34.58 0.76
CA GLN A 50 -15.25 -35.44 0.87
C GLN A 50 -14.52 -35.28 2.21
N LEU A 51 -14.44 -34.03 2.72
CA LEU A 51 -13.88 -33.77 4.05
C LEU A 51 -14.68 -34.50 5.16
N VAL A 52 -16.01 -34.53 5.08
CA VAL A 52 -16.87 -35.24 6.03
C VAL A 52 -16.68 -36.75 5.89
N GLU A 53 -16.62 -37.28 4.67
CA GLU A 53 -16.42 -38.71 4.41
C GLU A 53 -15.06 -39.19 4.92
N GLU A 54 -13.97 -38.47 4.65
CA GLU A 54 -12.63 -38.82 5.15
C GLU A 54 -12.48 -38.63 6.66
N ALA A 55 -13.14 -37.62 7.25
CA ALA A 55 -13.12 -37.37 8.68
C ALA A 55 -13.85 -38.47 9.48
N ALA A 56 -14.82 -39.16 8.87
CA ALA A 56 -15.46 -40.31 9.48
C ALA A 56 -14.47 -41.48 9.75
N LEU A 57 -13.37 -41.57 8.98
CA LEU A 57 -12.27 -42.53 9.21
C LEU A 57 -11.42 -42.15 10.44
N LEU A 58 -11.59 -40.94 10.94
CA LEU A 58 -10.95 -40.39 12.15
C LEU A 58 -11.93 -40.35 13.33
N ASP A 59 -13.09 -41.03 13.22
CA ASP A 59 -14.18 -41.01 14.21
C ASP A 59 -14.75 -39.62 14.51
N LEU A 60 -14.67 -38.67 13.54
CA LEU A 60 -15.19 -37.33 13.67
C LEU A 60 -16.61 -37.21 13.09
N PRO A 61 -17.63 -36.82 13.88
CA PRO A 61 -19.00 -36.65 13.38
C PRO A 61 -19.11 -35.45 12.41
N PRO A 62 -20.04 -35.48 11.45
CA PRO A 62 -20.21 -34.46 10.43
C PRO A 62 -20.43 -33.05 10.96
N GLU A 63 -21.15 -32.91 12.07
CA GLU A 63 -21.39 -31.62 12.74
C GLU A 63 -20.11 -31.05 13.35
N HIS A 64 -19.23 -31.91 13.90
CA HIS A 64 -17.92 -31.47 14.40
C HIS A 64 -17.03 -30.94 13.26
N VAL A 65 -16.99 -31.67 12.14
CA VAL A 65 -16.23 -31.27 10.95
C VAL A 65 -16.68 -29.89 10.44
N ARG A 66 -17.98 -29.70 10.27
CA ARG A 66 -18.54 -28.39 9.87
C ARG A 66 -18.19 -27.30 10.87
N GLY A 67 -18.39 -27.56 12.17
CA GLY A 67 -18.05 -26.60 13.23
C GLY A 67 -16.57 -26.20 13.26
N VAL A 68 -15.64 -27.13 12.97
CA VAL A 68 -14.21 -26.83 12.83
C VAL A 68 -13.97 -25.91 11.64
N VAL A 69 -14.52 -26.26 10.47
CA VAL A 69 -14.35 -25.46 9.25
C VAL A 69 -14.94 -24.06 9.41
N ASP A 70 -16.12 -23.93 10.04
CA ASP A 70 -16.76 -22.64 10.30
C ASP A 70 -15.92 -21.78 11.26
N ARG A 71 -15.38 -22.35 12.33
CA ARG A 71 -14.47 -21.65 13.25
C ARG A 71 -13.18 -21.19 12.55
N LEU A 72 -12.59 -22.03 11.70
CA LEU A 72 -11.42 -21.65 10.89
C LEU A 72 -11.76 -20.54 9.89
N GLY A 73 -12.95 -20.59 9.30
CA GLY A 73 -13.47 -19.55 8.41
C GLY A 73 -13.65 -18.22 9.14
N ALA A 74 -14.33 -18.23 10.29
CA ALA A 74 -14.54 -17.06 11.13
C ALA A 74 -13.22 -16.46 11.65
N ALA A 75 -12.23 -17.32 11.92
CA ALA A 75 -10.87 -16.91 12.27
C ALA A 75 -10.03 -16.42 11.06
N GLY A 76 -10.58 -16.41 9.86
CA GLY A 76 -9.86 -15.96 8.66
C GLY A 76 -8.68 -16.86 8.25
N LEU A 77 -8.68 -18.13 8.67
CA LEU A 77 -7.61 -19.09 8.41
C LEU A 77 -7.80 -19.87 7.11
N LEU A 78 -8.96 -19.68 6.45
CA LEU A 78 -9.27 -20.39 5.20
C LEU A 78 -9.06 -19.49 3.99
N GLU A 79 -8.60 -20.12 2.90
CA GLU A 79 -8.50 -19.54 1.58
C GLU A 79 -9.31 -20.38 0.60
N SER A 80 -9.95 -19.74 -0.37
CA SER A 80 -10.67 -20.42 -1.44
C SER A 80 -9.87 -20.34 -2.75
N PRO A 81 -9.39 -21.47 -3.28
CA PRO A 81 -8.60 -21.46 -4.51
C PRO A 81 -9.44 -21.11 -5.75
N THR A 82 -10.76 -21.24 -5.70
CA THR A 82 -11.67 -21.05 -6.84
C THR A 82 -12.55 -19.80 -6.76
N ALA A 83 -12.68 -19.18 -5.59
CA ALA A 83 -13.51 -18.00 -5.41
C ALA A 83 -12.83 -16.71 -5.95
N GLY A 84 -13.56 -15.59 -5.94
CA GLY A 84 -13.04 -14.26 -6.27
C GLY A 84 -13.51 -13.67 -7.60
N GLY A 85 -14.35 -14.39 -8.34
CA GLY A 85 -15.02 -13.88 -9.55
C GLY A 85 -14.07 -13.67 -10.75
N PRO A 86 -14.53 -12.92 -11.80
CA PRO A 86 -13.79 -12.79 -13.07
C PRO A 86 -12.41 -12.15 -12.95
N ALA A 87 -12.24 -11.22 -12.01
CA ALA A 87 -10.95 -10.54 -11.79
C ALA A 87 -9.90 -11.51 -11.21
N ALA A 88 -10.29 -12.35 -10.25
CA ALA A 88 -9.43 -13.39 -9.70
C ALA A 88 -9.10 -14.46 -10.74
N GLU A 89 -10.08 -14.85 -11.58
CA GLU A 89 -9.88 -15.79 -12.67
C GLU A 89 -8.87 -15.27 -13.70
N ALA A 90 -8.93 -14.00 -14.03
CA ALA A 90 -7.95 -13.36 -14.93
C ALA A 90 -6.52 -13.37 -14.38
N VAL A 91 -6.34 -13.41 -13.05
CA VAL A 91 -5.03 -13.59 -12.41
C VAL A 91 -4.59 -15.05 -12.48
N ARG A 92 -5.50 -16.01 -12.20
CA ARG A 92 -5.20 -17.44 -12.23
C ARG A 92 -4.82 -17.94 -13.63
N THR A 93 -5.48 -17.43 -14.68
CA THR A 93 -5.22 -17.84 -16.07
C THR A 93 -3.92 -17.29 -16.65
N ASP A 94 -3.38 -16.23 -16.08
CA ASP A 94 -2.05 -15.71 -16.44
C ASP A 94 -0.99 -16.43 -15.59
N GLN A 95 -0.64 -17.66 -15.99
CA GLN A 95 0.21 -18.57 -15.21
C GLN A 95 1.56 -17.92 -14.84
N ALA A 96 2.19 -17.21 -15.76
CA ALA A 96 3.48 -16.55 -15.51
C ALA A 96 3.35 -15.46 -14.44
N ALA A 97 2.33 -14.61 -14.55
CA ALA A 97 2.05 -13.57 -13.58
C ALA A 97 1.66 -14.18 -12.22
N PHE A 98 0.84 -15.24 -12.23
CA PHE A 98 0.43 -15.93 -11.01
C PHE A 98 1.63 -16.48 -10.24
N GLU A 99 2.56 -17.18 -10.92
CA GLU A 99 3.77 -17.70 -10.29
C GLU A 99 4.68 -16.60 -9.76
N GLN A 100 4.86 -15.50 -10.51
CA GLN A 100 5.65 -14.36 -10.06
C GLN A 100 5.04 -13.66 -8.85
N LEU A 101 3.70 -13.57 -8.78
CA LEU A 101 2.97 -12.87 -7.71
C LEU A 101 2.64 -13.77 -6.51
N ARG A 102 3.05 -15.04 -6.48
CA ARG A 102 2.76 -15.95 -5.36
C ARG A 102 3.13 -15.40 -3.97
N PRO A 103 4.29 -14.77 -3.76
CA PRO A 103 4.62 -14.17 -2.46
C PRO A 103 3.69 -13.01 -2.10
N ASP A 104 3.28 -12.20 -3.08
CA ASP A 104 2.36 -11.09 -2.87
C ASP A 104 0.95 -11.58 -2.53
N LEU A 105 0.47 -12.61 -3.24
CA LEU A 105 -0.80 -13.27 -2.95
C LEU A 105 -0.79 -13.90 -1.56
N ALA A 106 0.31 -14.54 -1.16
CA ALA A 106 0.49 -15.09 0.17
C ALA A 106 0.43 -13.99 1.25
N SER A 107 1.11 -12.86 1.02
CA SER A 107 1.08 -11.71 1.91
C SER A 107 -0.32 -11.10 2.01
N LEU A 108 -1.01 -10.93 0.87
CA LEU A 108 -2.40 -10.45 0.84
C LEU A 108 -3.34 -11.37 1.61
N SER A 109 -3.20 -12.69 1.46
CA SER A 109 -4.06 -13.66 2.15
C SER A 109 -3.92 -13.61 3.66
N VAL A 110 -2.73 -13.27 4.17
CA VAL A 110 -2.49 -13.09 5.61
C VAL A 110 -3.12 -11.80 6.13
N ARG A 111 -3.00 -10.71 5.39
CA ARG A 111 -3.55 -9.40 5.79
C ARG A 111 -5.07 -9.29 5.66
N HIS A 112 -5.64 -9.99 4.69
CA HIS A 112 -7.07 -9.96 4.39
C HIS A 112 -7.69 -11.32 4.69
N PRO A 113 -8.48 -11.42 5.77
CA PRO A 113 -9.00 -12.70 6.25
C PRO A 113 -10.06 -13.31 5.35
N GLU A 114 -10.69 -12.54 4.45
CA GLU A 114 -11.77 -13.02 3.60
C GLU A 114 -11.29 -14.12 2.64
N PRO A 115 -12.05 -15.21 2.48
CA PRO A 115 -11.74 -16.22 1.47
C PRO A 115 -11.68 -15.60 0.06
N ALA A 116 -10.63 -15.92 -0.70
CA ALA A 116 -10.33 -15.32 -2.01
C ALA A 116 -10.06 -13.79 -1.99
N GLY A 117 -9.91 -13.17 -0.83
CA GLY A 117 -9.58 -11.75 -0.69
C GLY A 117 -8.28 -11.37 -1.40
N ALA A 118 -7.28 -12.23 -1.32
CA ALA A 118 -5.99 -12.03 -1.98
C ALA A 118 -6.09 -11.95 -3.51
N LEU A 119 -6.75 -12.92 -4.13
CA LEU A 119 -6.93 -12.96 -5.59
C LEU A 119 -7.83 -11.84 -6.10
N GLY A 120 -8.90 -11.53 -5.37
CA GLY A 120 -9.79 -10.42 -5.71
C GLY A 120 -9.06 -9.08 -5.70
N ARG A 121 -8.25 -8.80 -4.66
CA ARG A 121 -7.44 -7.58 -4.55
C ARG A 121 -6.35 -7.52 -5.62
N MET A 122 -5.68 -8.64 -5.91
CA MET A 122 -4.70 -8.69 -7.00
C MET A 122 -5.36 -8.42 -8.36
N GLY A 123 -6.54 -8.94 -8.59
CA GLY A 123 -7.34 -8.63 -9.78
C GLY A 123 -7.75 -7.16 -9.83
N ALA A 124 -8.08 -6.54 -8.70
CA ALA A 124 -8.35 -5.11 -8.60
C ALA A 124 -7.09 -4.28 -8.90
N ARG A 125 -5.92 -4.64 -8.33
CA ARG A 125 -4.64 -3.97 -8.65
C ARG A 125 -4.31 -3.99 -10.14
N ARG A 126 -4.63 -5.07 -10.85
CA ARG A 126 -4.45 -5.17 -12.31
C ARG A 126 -5.25 -4.12 -13.08
N ALA A 127 -6.38 -3.65 -12.56
CA ALA A 127 -7.20 -2.61 -13.16
C ALA A 127 -6.78 -1.18 -12.79
N VAL A 128 -5.88 -1.03 -11.80
CA VAL A 128 -5.43 0.26 -11.28
C VAL A 128 -4.47 0.95 -12.23
N ARG A 129 -4.62 2.27 -12.34
CA ARG A 129 -3.68 3.18 -13.00
C ARG A 129 -3.07 4.11 -11.96
N ALA A 130 -1.77 4.03 -11.78
CA ALA A 130 -0.99 4.91 -10.91
C ALA A 130 0.04 5.72 -11.70
N ARG A 131 0.42 6.88 -11.19
CA ARG A 131 1.41 7.75 -11.81
C ARG A 131 2.49 8.14 -10.81
N VAL A 132 3.75 8.09 -11.24
CA VAL A 132 4.90 8.59 -10.48
C VAL A 132 5.44 9.83 -11.18
N LYS A 133 5.49 10.95 -10.49
CA LYS A 133 6.10 12.21 -10.96
C LYS A 133 7.46 12.39 -10.27
N GLY A 134 8.52 12.29 -11.06
CA GLY A 134 9.93 12.20 -10.66
C GLY A 134 10.48 10.78 -10.83
N ALA A 135 11.61 10.66 -11.51
CA ALA A 135 12.30 9.38 -11.77
C ALA A 135 13.77 9.44 -11.35
N GLY A 136 14.03 10.08 -10.22
CA GLY A 136 15.31 10.01 -9.52
C GLY A 136 15.43 8.71 -8.70
N ARG A 137 16.37 8.68 -7.74
CA ARG A 137 16.66 7.51 -6.90
C ARG A 137 15.42 6.90 -6.24
N VAL A 138 14.57 7.73 -5.65
CA VAL A 138 13.34 7.27 -4.98
C VAL A 138 12.25 6.92 -6.01
N GLY A 139 11.96 7.83 -6.94
CA GLY A 139 10.80 7.69 -7.82
C GLY A 139 10.89 6.53 -8.80
N ALA A 140 12.05 6.26 -9.37
CA ALA A 140 12.24 5.11 -10.26
C ALA A 140 12.03 3.79 -9.51
N ALA A 141 12.56 3.68 -8.29
CA ALA A 141 12.37 2.51 -7.44
C ALA A 141 10.91 2.34 -7.01
N VAL A 142 10.21 3.43 -6.64
CA VAL A 142 8.75 3.39 -6.36
C VAL A 142 7.98 2.87 -7.58
N ALA A 143 8.27 3.39 -8.78
CA ALA A 143 7.59 2.96 -9.99
C ALA A 143 7.79 1.47 -10.29
N ALA A 144 9.02 0.97 -10.12
CA ALA A 144 9.36 -0.44 -10.26
C ALA A 144 8.61 -1.32 -9.24
N LEU A 145 8.60 -0.90 -7.96
CA LEU A 145 7.91 -1.63 -6.90
C LEU A 145 6.39 -1.67 -7.10
N LEU A 146 5.76 -0.56 -7.48
CA LEU A 146 4.33 -0.55 -7.79
C LEU A 146 4.00 -1.50 -8.95
N SER A 147 4.83 -1.49 -10.00
CA SER A 147 4.67 -2.40 -11.13
C SER A 147 4.82 -3.87 -10.70
N ALA A 148 5.88 -4.20 -9.98
CA ALA A 148 6.16 -5.54 -9.47
C ALA A 148 5.06 -6.05 -8.52
N SER A 149 4.42 -5.15 -7.75
CA SER A 149 3.30 -5.48 -6.86
C SER A 149 1.96 -5.73 -7.58
N GLY A 150 1.95 -5.79 -8.91
CA GLY A 150 0.78 -6.13 -9.71
C GLY A 150 -0.11 -4.95 -10.08
N ILE A 151 0.32 -3.70 -9.90
CA ILE A 151 -0.41 -2.54 -10.43
C ILE A 151 -0.39 -2.58 -11.96
N GLY A 152 -1.57 -2.61 -12.57
CA GLY A 152 -1.71 -2.90 -14.00
C GLY A 152 -1.15 -1.84 -14.93
N ARG A 153 -1.13 -0.57 -14.51
CA ARG A 153 -0.52 0.51 -15.28
C ARG A 153 0.18 1.51 -14.38
N VAL A 154 1.50 1.58 -14.50
CA VAL A 154 2.33 2.58 -13.82
C VAL A 154 2.93 3.50 -14.87
N GLU A 155 2.61 4.79 -14.78
CA GLU A 155 3.11 5.84 -15.67
C GLU A 155 4.19 6.63 -14.95
N VAL A 156 5.25 7.00 -15.67
CA VAL A 156 6.34 7.81 -15.11
C VAL A 156 6.48 9.11 -15.87
N PHE A 157 6.58 10.21 -15.13
CA PHE A 157 6.81 11.55 -15.69
C PHE A 157 8.05 12.17 -15.07
N ASP A 158 9.04 12.48 -15.92
CA ASP A 158 10.25 13.22 -15.55
C ASP A 158 10.80 13.94 -16.79
N GLY A 159 11.34 15.12 -16.61
CA GLY A 159 11.81 15.97 -17.69
C GLY A 159 13.31 15.89 -18.02
N GLY A 160 14.12 15.22 -17.17
CA GLY A 160 15.58 15.26 -17.31
C GLY A 160 16.20 13.97 -17.88
N THR A 161 17.53 13.92 -17.83
CA THR A 161 18.35 12.74 -18.20
C THR A 161 18.86 12.03 -16.95
N VAL A 162 19.12 10.72 -17.07
CA VAL A 162 19.70 9.89 -16.00
C VAL A 162 21.10 10.38 -15.72
N GLN A 163 21.35 10.77 -14.49
CA GLN A 163 22.66 11.18 -14.00
C GLN A 163 23.38 10.00 -13.35
N PRO A 164 24.71 9.99 -13.25
CA PRO A 164 25.46 8.90 -12.58
C PRO A 164 24.95 8.58 -11.17
N TRP A 165 24.54 9.59 -10.41
CA TRP A 165 23.99 9.42 -9.06
C TRP A 165 22.51 9.01 -9.01
N ASP A 166 21.80 8.93 -10.13
CA ASP A 166 20.45 8.38 -10.19
C ASP A 166 20.46 6.84 -10.19
N ALA A 167 21.60 6.23 -10.60
CA ALA A 167 21.73 4.79 -10.65
C ALA A 167 21.63 4.15 -9.26
N LEU A 168 20.76 3.14 -9.13
CA LEU A 168 20.45 2.50 -7.87
C LEU A 168 19.96 1.06 -8.11
N PRO A 169 20.36 0.06 -7.28
CA PRO A 169 19.76 -1.26 -7.30
C PRO A 169 18.22 -1.18 -7.08
N GLY A 170 17.43 -1.82 -7.93
CA GLY A 170 15.97 -1.73 -7.92
C GLY A 170 15.39 -0.43 -8.49
N GLY A 171 16.24 0.50 -8.90
CA GLY A 171 15.91 1.74 -9.61
C GLY A 171 16.50 1.76 -11.01
N LEU A 172 16.90 2.96 -11.47
CA LEU A 172 17.54 3.10 -12.80
C LEU A 172 18.90 2.41 -12.83
N PRO A 173 19.17 1.56 -13.84
CA PRO A 173 20.45 0.91 -13.95
C PRO A 173 21.52 1.86 -14.58
N ALA A 174 22.79 1.62 -14.27
CA ALA A 174 23.91 2.48 -14.68
C ALA A 174 24.08 2.56 -16.22
N GLU A 175 23.67 1.54 -16.94
CA GLU A 175 23.71 1.46 -18.40
C GLU A 175 22.79 2.47 -19.09
N ARG A 176 21.89 3.10 -18.31
CA ARG A 176 20.93 4.12 -18.78
C ARG A 176 21.40 5.56 -18.53
N ILE A 177 22.60 5.77 -17.99
CA ILE A 177 23.15 7.11 -17.78
C ILE A 177 23.17 7.87 -19.12
N GLY A 178 22.63 9.10 -19.10
CA GLY A 178 22.50 9.94 -20.29
C GLY A 178 21.15 9.78 -21.04
N GLU A 179 20.42 8.69 -20.87
CA GLU A 179 19.07 8.55 -21.45
C GLU A 179 18.06 9.51 -20.77
N ARG A 180 16.93 9.76 -21.44
CA ARG A 180 15.81 10.45 -20.78
C ARG A 180 15.30 9.61 -19.61
N ARG A 181 15.22 10.19 -18.41
CA ARG A 181 14.77 9.47 -17.18
C ARG A 181 13.40 8.82 -17.36
N ARG A 182 12.47 9.54 -17.99
CA ARG A 182 11.14 8.99 -18.30
C ARG A 182 11.25 7.68 -19.09
N THR A 183 12.01 7.68 -20.18
CA THR A 183 12.15 6.49 -21.04
C THR A 183 12.82 5.33 -20.31
N ALA A 184 13.90 5.61 -19.56
CA ALA A 184 14.59 4.58 -18.77
C ALA A 184 13.66 3.99 -17.68
N ALA A 185 12.88 4.83 -16.99
CA ALA A 185 11.94 4.39 -15.97
C ALA A 185 10.73 3.64 -16.56
N GLU A 186 10.21 4.03 -17.72
CA GLU A 186 9.15 3.29 -18.42
C GLU A 186 9.62 1.87 -18.80
N ARG A 187 10.86 1.71 -19.22
CA ARG A 187 11.46 0.38 -19.49
C ARG A 187 11.60 -0.43 -18.19
N LEU A 188 12.04 0.20 -17.11
CA LEU A 188 12.15 -0.46 -15.81
C LEU A 188 10.78 -0.97 -15.33
N VAL A 189 9.73 -0.16 -15.45
CA VAL A 189 8.34 -0.53 -15.14
C VAL A 189 7.89 -1.72 -15.99
N GLN A 190 8.20 -1.74 -17.29
CA GLN A 190 7.88 -2.85 -18.18
C GLN A 190 8.60 -4.14 -17.80
N GLN A 191 9.88 -4.05 -17.41
CA GLN A 191 10.71 -5.19 -17.02
C GLN A 191 10.28 -5.79 -15.67
N THR A 192 9.74 -4.96 -14.76
CA THR A 192 9.28 -5.41 -13.44
C THR A 192 7.82 -5.84 -13.42
N SER A 193 7.06 -5.56 -14.48
CA SER A 193 5.64 -5.92 -14.56
C SER A 193 5.46 -7.43 -14.64
N PRO A 194 4.63 -8.02 -13.76
CA PRO A 194 4.27 -9.43 -13.87
C PRO A 194 3.32 -9.69 -15.06
N TRP A 195 2.65 -8.66 -15.56
CA TRP A 195 1.62 -8.81 -16.60
C TRP A 195 2.25 -8.84 -17.98
N SER A 196 1.98 -9.90 -18.72
CA SER A 196 2.43 -10.06 -20.12
C SER A 196 1.79 -9.02 -21.07
N ARG A 197 0.67 -8.42 -20.68
CA ARG A 197 -0.03 -7.38 -21.44
C ARG A 197 -0.68 -6.38 -20.49
N ALA A 198 -0.32 -5.11 -20.63
CA ALA A 198 -1.02 -4.04 -19.91
C ALA A 198 -2.52 -4.06 -20.24
N PRO A 199 -3.42 -4.04 -19.25
CA PRO A 199 -4.85 -3.98 -19.50
C PRO A 199 -5.17 -2.70 -20.28
N ARG A 200 -6.00 -2.83 -21.32
CA ARG A 200 -6.52 -1.66 -22.01
C ARG A 200 -7.46 -0.92 -21.05
N PRO A 201 -7.34 0.41 -20.92
CA PRO A 201 -8.26 1.15 -20.09
C PRO A 201 -9.69 0.96 -20.62
N ARG A 202 -10.58 0.48 -19.75
CA ARG A 202 -12.00 0.32 -20.08
C ARG A 202 -12.80 1.62 -19.95
N VAL A 203 -12.18 2.69 -19.50
CA VAL A 203 -12.85 3.97 -19.29
C VAL A 203 -12.53 4.92 -20.44
N PRO A 204 -13.56 5.52 -21.08
CA PRO A 204 -13.36 6.55 -22.08
C PRO A 204 -12.57 7.72 -21.50
N VAL A 205 -11.65 8.27 -22.26
CA VAL A 205 -10.94 9.50 -21.91
C VAL A 205 -11.97 10.63 -21.90
N SER A 206 -12.29 11.18 -20.74
CA SER A 206 -13.11 12.39 -20.66
C SER A 206 -12.23 13.61 -20.93
N GLU A 207 -12.78 14.61 -21.57
CA GLU A 207 -12.07 15.85 -21.96
C GLU A 207 -11.62 16.70 -20.76
N SER A 208 -12.09 16.42 -19.55
CA SER A 208 -11.94 17.27 -18.38
C SER A 208 -10.96 16.77 -17.34
N GLY A 209 -10.07 15.80 -17.63
CA GLY A 209 -9.14 15.33 -16.60
C GLY A 209 -8.39 14.06 -16.95
N GLU A 210 -7.83 13.39 -15.95
CA GLU A 210 -7.05 12.16 -16.03
C GLU A 210 -7.92 10.94 -15.61
N PRO A 211 -8.92 10.52 -16.43
CA PRO A 211 -9.91 9.52 -16.02
C PRO A 211 -9.22 8.19 -15.69
N GLY A 212 -9.67 7.57 -14.61
CA GLY A 212 -9.15 6.30 -14.15
C GLY A 212 -7.77 6.35 -13.47
N LEU A 213 -7.25 7.55 -13.16
CA LEU A 213 -6.03 7.68 -12.34
C LEU A 213 -6.40 7.53 -10.87
N SER A 214 -5.90 6.47 -10.23
CA SER A 214 -6.25 6.11 -8.85
C SER A 214 -5.33 6.75 -7.82
N LEU A 215 -4.07 7.02 -8.18
CA LEU A 215 -3.06 7.59 -7.30
C LEU A 215 -1.95 8.27 -8.10
N VAL A 216 -1.47 9.40 -7.59
CA VAL A 216 -0.20 10.02 -8.01
C VAL A 216 0.82 9.95 -6.89
N VAL A 217 2.01 9.42 -7.15
CA VAL A 217 3.14 9.50 -6.22
C VAL A 217 4.07 10.61 -6.70
N LEU A 218 4.27 11.61 -5.87
CA LEU A 218 5.10 12.77 -6.12
C LEU A 218 6.47 12.53 -5.47
N THR A 219 7.49 12.34 -6.29
CA THR A 219 8.86 12.05 -5.86
C THR A 219 9.83 13.10 -6.43
N PRO A 220 9.73 14.35 -5.97
CA PRO A 220 10.61 15.40 -6.46
C PRO A 220 12.06 15.05 -6.14
N ARG A 221 12.97 15.36 -7.07
CA ARG A 221 14.41 15.14 -6.88
C ARG A 221 15.01 16.06 -5.84
N ASP A 222 14.45 17.23 -5.71
CA ASP A 222 14.71 18.13 -4.60
C ASP A 222 13.90 17.62 -3.39
N GLY A 223 14.59 17.14 -2.39
CA GLY A 223 14.00 16.65 -1.14
C GLY A 223 13.14 17.69 -0.43
N LEU A 224 13.41 18.98 -0.65
CA LEU A 224 12.57 20.06 -0.14
C LEU A 224 11.13 19.94 -0.67
N GLY A 225 10.94 19.60 -1.94
CA GLY A 225 9.63 19.41 -2.53
C GLY A 225 8.85 18.20 -2.00
N ALA A 226 9.51 17.24 -1.33
CA ALA A 226 8.85 16.15 -0.60
C ALA A 226 8.56 16.54 0.86
N TYR A 227 9.46 17.27 1.51
CA TYR A 227 9.33 17.69 2.91
C TYR A 227 8.39 18.87 3.12
N ALA A 228 8.48 19.87 2.25
CA ALA A 228 7.63 21.07 2.21
C ALA A 228 7.10 21.25 0.78
N PRO A 229 6.08 20.47 0.39
CA PRO A 229 5.54 20.50 -0.97
C PRO A 229 5.02 21.88 -1.35
N ASP A 230 5.19 22.27 -2.63
CA ASP A 230 4.57 23.47 -3.15
C ASP A 230 3.07 23.21 -3.42
N PRO A 231 2.16 23.94 -2.74
CA PRO A 231 0.72 23.77 -2.92
C PRO A 231 0.26 23.96 -4.36
N VAL A 232 0.90 24.88 -5.10
CA VAL A 232 0.56 25.18 -6.50
C VAL A 232 0.73 23.97 -7.40
N LEU A 233 1.77 23.16 -7.16
CA LEU A 233 2.05 21.96 -7.96
C LEU A 233 1.02 20.83 -7.75
N SER A 234 0.34 20.82 -6.61
CA SER A 234 -0.69 19.81 -6.28
C SER A 234 -2.13 20.30 -6.48
N GLU A 235 -2.33 21.58 -6.71
CA GLU A 235 -3.68 22.15 -6.93
C GLU A 235 -4.48 21.45 -8.04
N PRO A 236 -3.90 21.10 -9.22
CA PRO A 236 -4.62 20.35 -10.23
C PRO A 236 -5.09 18.95 -9.77
N LEU A 237 -4.34 18.30 -8.86
CA LEU A 237 -4.71 17.01 -8.30
C LEU A 237 -5.85 17.15 -7.28
N LEU A 238 -5.83 18.21 -6.48
CA LEU A 238 -6.91 18.52 -5.54
C LEU A 238 -8.22 18.81 -6.30
N THR A 239 -8.15 19.66 -7.32
CA THR A 239 -9.30 20.05 -8.15
C THR A 239 -9.88 18.84 -8.89
N ALA A 240 -9.03 17.94 -9.40
CA ALA A 240 -9.44 16.73 -10.08
C ALA A 240 -9.88 15.58 -9.14
N GLY A 241 -9.82 15.78 -7.81
CA GLY A 241 -10.16 14.74 -6.82
C GLY A 241 -9.18 13.56 -6.81
N ILE A 242 -7.93 13.75 -7.25
CA ILE A 242 -6.94 12.66 -7.38
C ILE A 242 -6.11 12.55 -6.11
N PRO A 243 -6.18 11.40 -5.40
CA PRO A 243 -5.30 11.11 -4.27
C PRO A 243 -3.82 11.18 -4.66
N HIS A 244 -2.99 11.73 -3.76
CA HIS A 244 -1.57 11.82 -4.05
C HIS A 244 -0.69 11.67 -2.80
N LEU A 245 0.46 11.02 -2.98
CA LEU A 245 1.43 10.69 -1.94
C LEU A 245 2.77 11.38 -2.24
N TYR A 246 3.35 12.05 -1.26
CA TYR A 246 4.72 12.58 -1.36
C TYR A 246 5.74 11.58 -0.83
N ALA A 247 6.90 11.49 -1.50
CA ALA A 247 8.04 10.71 -1.01
C ALA A 247 9.36 11.26 -1.53
N GLY A 248 10.40 11.27 -0.69
CA GLY A 248 11.72 11.78 -1.05
C GLY A 248 12.71 11.71 0.09
N VAL A 249 13.90 12.27 -0.14
CA VAL A 249 14.96 12.38 0.87
C VAL A 249 15.46 13.82 0.90
N ILE A 250 15.51 14.42 2.06
CA ILE A 250 16.09 15.73 2.31
C ILE A 250 17.16 15.62 3.39
N GLU A 251 18.37 16.11 3.10
CA GLU A 251 19.46 16.26 4.10
C GLU A 251 19.69 14.98 4.93
N GLY A 252 19.70 13.80 4.26
CA GLY A 252 19.87 12.52 4.96
C GLY A 252 18.64 12.04 5.74
N THR A 253 17.49 12.68 5.56
CA THR A 253 16.21 12.29 6.17
C THR A 253 15.25 11.80 5.09
N GLY A 254 14.81 10.57 5.21
CA GLY A 254 13.74 10.01 4.38
C GLY A 254 12.39 10.57 4.79
N VAL A 255 11.53 10.82 3.80
CA VAL A 255 10.19 11.38 4.00
C VAL A 255 9.18 10.58 3.18
N VAL A 256 8.10 10.11 3.81
CA VAL A 256 6.95 9.49 3.13
C VAL A 256 5.66 10.10 3.69
N GLY A 257 4.82 10.60 2.81
CA GLY A 257 3.61 11.33 3.16
C GLY A 257 3.76 12.85 3.08
N PRO A 258 2.63 13.57 3.22
CA PRO A 258 1.31 12.99 3.43
C PRO A 258 0.77 12.26 2.20
N LEU A 259 -0.03 11.23 2.45
CA LEU A 259 -1.04 10.81 1.49
C LEU A 259 -2.21 11.78 1.63
N VAL A 260 -2.47 12.52 0.57
CA VAL A 260 -3.54 13.52 0.52
C VAL A 260 -4.77 12.91 -0.16
N LEU A 261 -5.88 12.92 0.56
CA LEU A 261 -7.21 12.61 0.04
C LEU A 261 -7.93 13.94 -0.19
N PRO A 262 -8.18 14.36 -1.44
CA PRO A 262 -8.84 15.64 -1.73
C PRO A 262 -10.15 15.81 -0.96
N GLY A 263 -10.27 16.87 -0.17
CA GLY A 263 -11.42 17.11 0.71
C GLY A 263 -11.52 16.23 1.96
N GLY A 264 -10.70 15.17 2.08
CA GLY A 264 -10.76 14.21 3.20
C GLY A 264 -9.56 14.25 4.14
N SER A 265 -8.43 14.84 3.75
CA SER A 265 -7.24 14.98 4.59
C SER A 265 -6.50 16.28 4.33
N ALA A 266 -5.61 16.67 5.27
CA ALA A 266 -4.77 17.85 5.10
C ALA A 266 -3.94 17.78 3.82
N CYS A 267 -3.91 18.87 3.07
CA CYS A 267 -3.12 19.03 1.85
C CYS A 267 -1.80 19.79 2.10
N ALA A 268 -0.99 19.96 1.06
CA ALA A 268 0.27 20.73 1.13
C ALA A 268 0.06 22.16 1.65
N ARG A 269 -1.05 22.82 1.29
CA ARG A 269 -1.36 24.16 1.78
C ARG A 269 -1.71 24.17 3.26
N CYS A 270 -2.38 23.13 3.78
CA CYS A 270 -2.61 22.99 5.22
C CYS A 270 -1.28 22.90 5.98
N ASP A 271 -0.33 22.07 5.51
CA ASP A 271 1.00 21.94 6.13
C ASP A 271 1.77 23.27 6.10
N GLU A 272 1.74 24.00 4.98
CA GLU A 272 2.39 25.30 4.86
C GLU A 272 1.81 26.34 5.83
N LEU A 273 0.46 26.43 5.94
CA LEU A 273 -0.21 27.35 6.86
C LEU A 273 0.11 26.99 8.32
N ARG A 274 0.01 25.69 8.71
CA ARG A 274 0.35 25.25 10.07
C ARG A 274 1.79 25.55 10.44
N ARG A 275 2.72 25.38 9.51
CA ARG A 275 4.13 25.75 9.74
C ARG A 275 4.31 27.25 9.87
N THR A 276 3.55 28.04 9.12
CA THR A 276 3.58 29.51 9.21
C THR A 276 3.03 29.99 10.55
N ASP A 277 1.97 29.36 11.06
CA ASP A 277 1.44 29.68 12.39
C ASP A 277 2.46 29.37 13.50
N ALA A 278 3.16 28.22 13.37
CA ALA A 278 4.18 27.81 14.33
C ALA A 278 5.46 28.64 14.23
N GLU A 279 5.83 29.06 13.02
CA GLU A 279 7.04 29.86 12.73
C GLU A 279 6.72 30.94 11.69
N PRO A 280 6.45 32.18 12.11
CA PRO A 280 6.12 33.25 11.18
C PRO A 280 7.20 33.58 10.13
N ALA A 281 8.45 33.16 10.37
CA ALA A 281 9.55 33.28 9.40
C ALA A 281 9.50 32.19 8.30
N TRP A 282 8.68 31.16 8.45
CA TRP A 282 8.62 30.01 7.55
C TRP A 282 8.43 30.39 6.07
N PRO A 283 7.49 31.26 5.67
CA PRO A 283 7.33 31.62 4.26
C PRO A 283 8.58 32.25 3.66
N ARG A 284 9.29 33.08 4.46
CA ARG A 284 10.53 33.72 4.03
C ARG A 284 11.67 32.72 3.85
N LEU A 285 11.80 31.75 4.77
CA LEU A 285 12.78 30.66 4.68
C LEU A 285 12.51 29.82 3.45
N LEU A 286 11.25 29.43 3.27
CA LEU A 286 10.81 28.58 2.15
C LEU A 286 11.05 29.26 0.79
N ALA A 287 10.78 30.56 0.69
CA ALA A 287 11.07 31.34 -0.52
C ALA A 287 12.57 31.34 -0.86
N GLN A 288 13.44 31.48 0.16
CA GLN A 288 14.89 31.42 -0.02
C GLN A 288 15.35 30.06 -0.51
N TRP A 289 14.88 28.97 0.13
CA TRP A 289 15.23 27.61 -0.26
C TRP A 289 14.72 27.24 -1.66
N ARG A 290 13.50 27.63 -2.01
CA ARG A 290 12.91 27.40 -3.34
C ARG A 290 13.55 28.27 -4.44
N SER A 291 14.25 29.37 -4.10
CA SER A 291 14.93 30.18 -5.11
C SER A 291 16.06 29.45 -5.84
N GLY A 292 16.47 28.31 -5.35
CA GLY A 292 17.57 27.49 -5.90
C GLY A 292 18.97 28.05 -5.69
N ARG A 293 19.11 29.28 -5.14
CA ARG A 293 20.43 29.92 -4.92
C ARG A 293 21.27 29.17 -3.89
N ALA A 294 20.62 28.54 -2.91
CA ALA A 294 21.27 27.76 -1.85
C ALA A 294 21.02 26.23 -2.02
N ALA A 295 20.54 25.79 -3.17
CA ALA A 295 20.33 24.37 -3.40
C ALA A 295 21.68 23.62 -3.44
N PRO A 296 21.82 22.47 -2.74
CA PRO A 296 23.03 21.69 -2.80
C PRO A 296 23.25 21.14 -4.21
N ALA A 297 24.50 21.18 -4.70
CA ALA A 297 24.86 20.66 -6.01
C ALA A 297 24.57 19.15 -6.14
N VAL A 298 24.69 18.42 -5.02
CA VAL A 298 24.39 16.98 -4.92
C VAL A 298 23.45 16.77 -3.71
N PRO A 299 22.29 16.15 -3.91
CA PRO A 299 21.38 15.88 -2.79
C PRO A 299 21.98 14.83 -1.83
N ALA A 300 21.86 15.08 -0.52
CA ALA A 300 22.23 14.13 0.53
C ALA A 300 21.20 12.99 0.60
N CYS A 301 21.34 12.03 -0.29
CA CYS A 301 20.42 10.91 -0.48
C CYS A 301 21.23 9.65 -0.78
N ASP A 302 21.65 8.92 0.26
CA ASP A 302 22.41 7.68 0.07
C ASP A 302 21.51 6.55 -0.50
N ALA A 303 22.14 5.50 -1.01
CA ALA A 303 21.44 4.43 -1.71
C ALA A 303 20.51 3.64 -0.79
N ALA A 304 20.93 3.35 0.43
CA ALA A 304 20.16 2.57 1.39
C ALA A 304 18.92 3.34 1.84
N LEU A 305 19.07 4.62 2.17
CA LEU A 305 17.96 5.50 2.56
C LEU A 305 16.96 5.69 1.40
N ALA A 306 17.44 5.90 0.17
CA ALA A 306 16.59 6.03 -1.01
C ALA A 306 15.73 4.77 -1.23
N THR A 307 16.34 3.59 -1.10
CA THR A 307 15.65 2.29 -1.24
C THR A 307 14.64 2.08 -0.12
N THR A 308 15.00 2.42 1.11
CA THR A 308 14.09 2.34 2.27
C THR A 308 12.87 3.23 2.07
N VAL A 309 13.07 4.49 1.68
CA VAL A 309 11.97 5.43 1.39
C VAL A 309 11.09 4.91 0.25
N ALA A 310 11.69 4.39 -0.83
CA ALA A 310 10.95 3.84 -1.95
C ALA A 310 10.11 2.63 -1.53
N GLY A 311 10.66 1.72 -0.72
CA GLY A 311 9.94 0.56 -0.18
C GLY A 311 8.75 0.97 0.69
N ILE A 312 8.96 1.90 1.63
CA ILE A 312 7.89 2.39 2.50
C ILE A 312 6.82 3.12 1.69
N ALA A 313 7.21 4.00 0.76
CA ALA A 313 6.26 4.70 -0.10
C ALA A 313 5.42 3.73 -0.94
N ALA A 314 6.04 2.67 -1.49
CA ALA A 314 5.33 1.63 -2.24
C ALA A 314 4.35 0.85 -1.35
N VAL A 315 4.74 0.47 -0.13
CA VAL A 315 3.85 -0.21 0.84
C VAL A 315 2.64 0.66 1.17
N GLN A 316 2.84 1.96 1.48
CA GLN A 316 1.74 2.88 1.76
C GLN A 316 0.82 3.08 0.53
N ALA A 317 1.40 3.23 -0.66
CA ALA A 317 0.65 3.39 -1.89
C ALA A 317 -0.18 2.14 -2.22
N VAL A 318 0.40 0.96 -2.10
CA VAL A 318 -0.27 -0.32 -2.37
C VAL A 318 -1.38 -0.58 -1.34
N ALA A 319 -1.15 -0.32 -0.06
CA ALA A 319 -2.18 -0.43 0.98
C ALA A 319 -3.38 0.48 0.67
N PHE A 320 -3.14 1.73 0.27
CA PHE A 320 -4.21 2.62 -0.17
C PHE A 320 -4.98 2.07 -1.37
N LEU A 321 -4.28 1.56 -2.38
CA LEU A 321 -4.89 0.98 -3.58
C LEU A 321 -5.65 -0.32 -3.31
N ASP A 322 -5.33 -1.03 -2.23
CA ASP A 322 -6.06 -2.19 -1.71
C ASP A 322 -7.30 -1.80 -0.89
N GLY A 323 -7.54 -0.49 -0.69
CA GLY A 323 -8.68 0.03 0.07
C GLY A 323 -8.42 0.21 1.57
N GLU A 324 -7.17 0.12 2.02
CA GLU A 324 -6.78 0.43 3.39
C GLU A 324 -6.52 1.94 3.55
N LEU A 325 -6.58 2.44 4.77
CA LEU A 325 -6.19 3.81 5.11
C LEU A 325 -4.79 3.82 5.73
N PRO A 326 -3.74 4.13 4.95
CA PRO A 326 -2.36 4.04 5.44
C PRO A 326 -2.05 5.07 6.54
N PRO A 327 -1.10 4.77 7.46
CA PRO A 327 -0.68 5.69 8.52
C PRO A 327 -0.18 7.06 8.03
N CYS A 328 0.30 7.16 6.80
CA CYS A 328 0.73 8.42 6.20
C CYS A 328 -0.43 9.28 5.66
N THR A 329 -1.70 8.86 5.80
CA THR A 329 -2.86 9.67 5.42
C THR A 329 -2.98 10.88 6.33
N GLY A 330 -2.86 12.09 5.76
CA GLY A 330 -2.78 13.34 6.53
C GLY A 330 -1.60 13.39 7.51
N ALA A 331 -0.54 12.61 7.27
CA ALA A 331 0.64 12.57 8.13
C ALA A 331 1.92 12.38 7.30
N ARG A 332 3.01 12.92 7.82
CA ARG A 332 4.36 12.73 7.27
C ARG A 332 5.17 11.83 8.17
N MET A 333 5.71 10.76 7.59
CA MET A 333 6.65 9.85 8.23
C MET A 333 8.08 10.30 7.92
N GLU A 334 8.90 10.51 8.93
CA GLU A 334 10.28 10.98 8.83
C GLU A 334 11.23 9.88 9.34
N PHE A 335 12.27 9.62 8.56
CA PHE A 335 13.27 8.56 8.80
C PHE A 335 14.67 9.18 8.77
N PRO A 336 15.11 9.87 9.84
CA PRO A 336 16.48 10.37 9.88
C PRO A 336 17.46 9.18 9.86
N ALA A 337 18.52 9.27 9.04
CA ALA A 337 19.57 8.26 9.05
C ALA A 337 20.24 8.22 10.45
N PRO A 338 20.58 7.04 10.97
CA PRO A 338 20.61 5.71 10.37
C PRO A 338 19.27 4.93 10.40
N CYS A 339 18.12 5.57 10.40
CA CYS A 339 16.77 4.95 10.42
C CYS A 339 16.46 4.17 11.72
N ALA A 340 17.05 4.58 12.84
CA ALA A 340 16.84 3.93 14.12
C ALA A 340 15.44 4.18 14.72
N SER A 341 14.73 5.20 14.21
CA SER A 341 13.37 5.53 14.62
C SER A 341 12.56 6.11 13.46
N VAL A 342 11.25 5.93 13.52
CA VAL A 342 10.29 6.57 12.60
C VAL A 342 9.51 7.60 13.39
N ARG A 343 9.54 8.84 12.94
CA ARG A 343 8.71 9.91 13.48
C ARG A 343 7.51 10.12 12.56
N THR A 344 6.30 9.99 13.08
CA THR A 344 5.08 10.34 12.35
C THR A 344 4.59 11.71 12.82
N VAL A 345 4.57 12.67 11.90
CA VAL A 345 4.09 14.03 12.13
C VAL A 345 2.70 14.17 11.51
N ARG A 346 1.68 14.25 12.35
CA ARG A 346 0.31 14.47 11.90
C ARG A 346 0.16 15.89 11.37
N ILE A 347 -0.54 16.04 10.27
CA ILE A 347 -0.85 17.32 9.64
C ILE A 347 -2.35 17.52 9.76
N GLU A 348 -2.75 18.47 10.61
CA GLU A 348 -4.16 18.79 10.78
C GLU A 348 -4.64 19.74 9.66
N PRO A 349 -5.85 19.55 9.12
CA PRO A 349 -6.44 20.52 8.21
C PRO A 349 -6.47 21.93 8.81
N HIS A 350 -6.13 22.92 7.98
CA HIS A 350 -6.12 24.31 8.41
C HIS A 350 -7.44 24.98 8.07
N PRO A 351 -8.06 25.75 9.00
CA PRO A 351 -9.38 26.36 8.77
C PRO A 351 -9.39 27.36 7.61
N GLU A 352 -8.27 28.07 7.38
CA GLU A 352 -8.14 29.02 6.27
C GLU A 352 -7.76 28.36 4.94
N CYS A 353 -7.60 27.02 4.90
CA CYS A 353 -7.30 26.31 3.67
C CYS A 353 -8.57 25.97 2.88
N GLY A 354 -8.64 26.43 1.65
CA GLY A 354 -9.78 26.15 0.74
C GLY A 354 -9.91 24.72 0.25
N CYS A 355 -9.10 23.73 0.75
CA CYS A 355 -9.13 22.34 0.27
C CYS A 355 -10.37 21.53 0.76
N GLY A 356 -11.20 22.09 1.65
CA GLY A 356 -12.41 21.47 2.15
C GLY A 356 -12.22 20.46 3.30
N ALA A 357 -11.01 20.03 3.58
CA ALA A 357 -10.77 18.98 4.60
C ALA A 357 -11.16 19.40 6.03
N ALA A 358 -11.01 20.67 6.39
CA ALA A 358 -11.42 21.18 7.70
C ALA A 358 -12.94 21.12 7.90
N ALA A 359 -13.72 21.44 6.87
CA ALA A 359 -15.17 21.39 6.90
C ALA A 359 -15.70 19.92 7.00
N SER A 360 -15.06 19.00 6.28
CA SER A 360 -15.42 17.57 6.31
C SER A 360 -15.23 16.95 7.70
N LEU A 361 -14.15 17.30 8.40
CA LEU A 361 -13.91 16.81 9.77
C LEU A 361 -14.89 17.42 10.79
N GLY A 362 -15.28 18.70 10.62
CA GLY A 362 -16.29 19.34 11.45
C GLY A 362 -17.67 18.67 11.31
N ALA A 363 -18.04 18.26 10.10
CA ALA A 363 -19.28 17.55 9.84
C ALA A 363 -19.31 16.12 10.41
N ALA A 364 -18.17 15.41 10.36
CA ALA A 364 -18.04 14.07 10.93
C ALA A 364 -18.04 14.06 12.47
N GLY A 365 -17.57 15.12 13.11
CA GLY A 365 -17.61 15.28 14.57
C GLY A 365 -18.97 15.72 15.14
N ALA A 366 -19.91 16.13 14.29
CA ALA A 366 -21.25 16.57 14.68
C ALA A 366 -22.32 15.45 14.66
N SER A 367 -21.98 14.25 14.19
CA SER A 367 -22.87 13.09 14.20
C SER A 367 -22.66 12.26 15.45
N ASP A 368 -23.65 12.42 16.38
CA ASP A 368 -24.05 11.70 17.60
C ASP A 368 -23.01 11.24 18.63
N PRO A 369 -23.25 11.57 19.92
CA PRO A 369 -22.60 10.88 21.02
C PRO A 369 -23.11 9.43 21.12
N PRO A 370 -22.29 8.48 21.58
CA PRO A 370 -22.74 7.11 21.80
C PRO A 370 -23.84 7.09 22.82
N SER A 371 -25.00 6.49 22.49
CA SER A 371 -26.08 6.22 23.42
C SER A 371 -25.55 5.38 24.58
N GLU A 372 -25.64 5.91 25.79
CA GLU A 372 -25.40 5.19 27.03
C GLU A 372 -26.26 3.92 27.06
N HIS A 373 -25.62 2.76 27.01
CA HIS A 373 -26.24 1.50 27.34
C HIS A 373 -26.58 1.52 28.84
N ALA A 374 -27.84 1.66 29.12
CA ALA A 374 -28.39 1.44 30.45
C ALA A 374 -28.04 0.02 30.91
N THR A 375 -27.24 -0.07 31.96
CA THR A 375 -27.06 -1.26 32.77
C THR A 375 -28.35 -1.53 33.48
N MET A 376 -29.09 -2.54 33.07
CA MET A 376 -30.13 -3.15 33.91
C MET A 376 -29.45 -4.19 34.81
N THR A 377 -29.35 -3.83 36.07
CA THR A 377 -29.21 -4.76 37.19
C THR A 377 -30.55 -5.45 37.42
N GLU A 378 -30.61 -6.79 37.31
CA GLU A 378 -31.24 -7.72 38.24
C GLU A 378 -30.74 -9.14 37.96
#